data_44083031b46e47ce315eb088d26bfddd
#
_entry.id   44083031b46e47ce315eb088d26bfddd
#
_cell.length_a   1.000
_cell.length_b   1.000
_cell.length_c   1.000
_cell.angle_alpha   90.00
_cell.angle_beta   90.00
_cell.angle_gamma   90.00
#
_symmetry.space_group_name_H-M   'P 1'
#
loop_
_entity.id
_entity.type
_entity.pdbx_description
1 polymer ?
#
loop_
_entity_poly.entity_id
_entity_poly.type
_entity_poly.pdbx_seq_one_letter_code
_entity_poly.pdbx_strand_id
1 'polypeptide(L)'
;MGKVYAVGVGPGSPKYVTEIVKEIVQNCDVLIGYKYTLKTIEDLIEGKEIYEITMNDQEKSYQKILPELGDRTLVIPFTGDVNFSESEVVDRLIEIFGEVEIVPGISSIQVAASRAKVPLDKSKVITMHVTTPIEDKKLELQKALIDGFSVVLVPRPWPKQPDKHFMPSEIAIYLRENGFDTTKMKVHVFEAITTENETNFEGTVKELEGKEFSDLSVMVFNQASLDSYMNYRWQWEN
;
A
#
# COMPACT_ATOMS: atom_id res chain seq x y z
N MET A 1 -6.01 29.82 -8.00
CA MET A 1 -5.20 28.62 -8.17
C MET A 1 -6.16 27.45 -8.39
N GLY A 2 -5.91 26.64 -9.41
CA GLY A 2 -6.74 25.47 -9.68
C GLY A 2 -6.72 24.45 -8.55
N LYS A 3 -7.60 23.47 -8.62
CA LYS A 3 -7.65 22.41 -7.59
C LYS A 3 -6.52 21.41 -7.75
N VAL A 4 -5.98 20.94 -6.63
CA VAL A 4 -4.97 19.89 -6.57
C VAL A 4 -5.54 18.69 -5.84
N TYR A 5 -5.51 17.53 -6.50
CA TYR A 5 -6.01 16.28 -5.96
C TYR A 5 -4.89 15.25 -5.79
N ALA A 6 -4.81 14.63 -4.63
CA ALA A 6 -4.06 13.40 -4.39
C ALA A 6 -5.05 12.23 -4.38
N VAL A 7 -4.99 11.34 -5.36
CA VAL A 7 -6.02 10.30 -5.55
C VAL A 7 -5.43 8.90 -5.48
N GLY A 8 -6.12 7.99 -4.77
CA GLY A 8 -5.76 6.57 -4.75
C GLY A 8 -6.34 5.84 -5.97
N VAL A 9 -5.46 5.33 -6.85
CA VAL A 9 -5.90 4.64 -8.09
C VAL A 9 -6.06 3.13 -7.92
N GLY A 10 -6.07 2.64 -6.69
CA GLY A 10 -6.21 1.22 -6.42
C GLY A 10 -4.90 0.43 -6.54
N PRO A 11 -4.94 -0.88 -6.25
CA PRO A 11 -3.74 -1.70 -6.04
C PRO A 11 -3.07 -2.21 -7.34
N GLY A 12 -3.52 -1.76 -8.52
CA GLY A 12 -2.87 -2.08 -9.79
C GLY A 12 -3.84 -2.36 -10.96
N SER A 13 -5.00 -2.97 -10.73
CA SER A 13 -5.98 -3.20 -11.79
C SER A 13 -6.92 -2.00 -11.96
N PRO A 14 -7.22 -1.55 -13.20
CA PRO A 14 -8.21 -0.50 -13.47
C PRO A 14 -9.60 -0.79 -12.89
N LYS A 15 -9.94 -2.07 -12.65
CA LYS A 15 -11.21 -2.49 -12.05
C LYS A 15 -11.37 -2.06 -10.59
N TYR A 16 -10.28 -1.68 -9.93
CA TYR A 16 -10.26 -1.22 -8.54
C TYR A 16 -10.17 0.31 -8.41
N VAL A 17 -10.14 1.03 -9.52
CA VAL A 17 -10.26 2.50 -9.51
C VAL A 17 -11.70 2.87 -9.21
N THR A 18 -11.92 3.67 -8.18
CA THR A 18 -13.27 4.10 -7.78
C THR A 18 -13.87 5.07 -8.81
N GLU A 19 -15.20 5.11 -8.92
CA GLU A 19 -15.87 6.01 -9.88
C GLU A 19 -15.54 7.48 -9.62
N ILE A 20 -15.46 7.91 -8.35
CA ILE A 20 -15.09 9.28 -8.03
C ILE A 20 -13.67 9.62 -8.52
N VAL A 21 -12.73 8.70 -8.42
CA VAL A 21 -11.37 8.91 -8.94
C VAL A 21 -11.36 8.98 -10.47
N LYS A 22 -12.14 8.12 -11.15
CA LYS A 22 -12.29 8.18 -12.60
C LYS A 22 -12.85 9.53 -13.07
N GLU A 23 -13.90 10.02 -12.41
CA GLU A 23 -14.50 11.33 -12.72
C GLU A 23 -13.48 12.46 -12.54
N ILE A 24 -12.70 12.46 -11.44
CA ILE A 24 -11.69 13.47 -11.18
C ILE A 24 -10.60 13.43 -12.26
N VAL A 25 -10.08 12.22 -12.57
CA VAL A 25 -9.06 12.03 -13.61
C VAL A 25 -9.56 12.46 -14.97
N GLN A 26 -10.79 12.11 -15.34
CA GLN A 26 -11.37 12.50 -16.64
C GLN A 26 -11.56 14.01 -16.79
N ASN A 27 -11.77 14.74 -15.69
CA ASN A 27 -12.03 16.17 -15.70
C ASN A 27 -10.80 17.04 -15.35
N CYS A 28 -9.62 16.44 -15.10
CA CYS A 28 -8.41 17.20 -14.82
C CYS A 28 -7.75 17.70 -16.11
N ASP A 29 -6.90 18.71 -15.96
CA ASP A 29 -6.09 19.28 -17.04
C ASP A 29 -4.70 18.63 -17.09
N VAL A 30 -4.15 18.36 -15.92
CA VAL A 30 -2.76 17.93 -15.73
C VAL A 30 -2.69 16.74 -14.81
N LEU A 31 -1.84 15.77 -15.17
CA LEU A 31 -1.46 14.65 -14.31
C LEU A 31 0.05 14.65 -14.06
N ILE A 32 0.42 14.37 -12.82
CA ILE A 32 1.82 14.15 -12.45
C ILE A 32 1.93 12.92 -11.56
N GLY A 33 2.59 11.87 -12.03
CA GLY A 33 2.64 10.61 -11.30
C GLY A 33 3.73 9.67 -11.76
N TYR A 34 3.92 8.59 -11.00
CA TYR A 34 4.83 7.52 -11.39
C TYR A 34 4.27 6.75 -12.58
N LYS A 35 5.14 6.29 -13.45
CA LYS A 35 4.79 5.46 -14.61
C LYS A 35 3.78 4.36 -14.28
N TYR A 36 3.92 3.75 -13.15
CA TYR A 36 3.14 2.63 -12.66
C TYR A 36 1.71 3.05 -12.26
N THR A 37 1.55 4.17 -11.56
CA THR A 37 0.22 4.70 -11.23
C THR A 37 -0.50 5.23 -12.46
N LEU A 38 0.23 5.90 -13.37
CA LEU A 38 -0.31 6.39 -14.65
C LEU A 38 -0.80 5.23 -15.52
N LYS A 39 -0.08 4.10 -15.54
CA LYS A 39 -0.50 2.91 -16.27
C LYS A 39 -1.84 2.34 -15.78
N THR A 40 -2.12 2.41 -14.47
CA THR A 40 -3.39 1.92 -13.91
C THR A 40 -4.61 2.69 -14.43
N ILE A 41 -4.41 3.93 -14.85
CA ILE A 41 -5.47 4.83 -15.35
C ILE A 41 -5.27 5.23 -16.83
N GLU A 42 -4.46 4.49 -17.59
CA GLU A 42 -4.08 4.85 -18.96
C GLU A 42 -5.26 5.09 -19.89
N ASP A 43 -6.35 4.35 -19.73
CA ASP A 43 -7.58 4.52 -20.51
C ASP A 43 -8.35 5.84 -20.22
N LEU A 44 -7.97 6.57 -19.15
CA LEU A 44 -8.66 7.78 -18.69
C LEU A 44 -7.88 9.07 -19.00
N ILE A 45 -6.63 8.96 -19.42
CA ILE A 45 -5.69 10.09 -19.50
C ILE A 45 -5.35 10.54 -20.92
N GLU A 46 -6.03 9.99 -21.92
CA GLU A 46 -5.83 10.39 -23.32
C GLU A 46 -6.09 11.89 -23.52
N GLY A 47 -5.17 12.56 -24.21
CA GLY A 47 -5.26 14.00 -24.53
C GLY A 47 -4.93 14.95 -23.38
N LYS A 48 -4.50 14.45 -22.22
CA LYS A 48 -4.12 15.27 -21.06
C LYS A 48 -2.63 15.60 -21.04
N GLU A 49 -2.29 16.66 -20.35
CA GLU A 49 -0.89 16.99 -20.06
C GLU A 49 -0.37 16.09 -18.94
N ILE A 50 0.68 15.30 -19.24
CA ILE A 50 1.18 14.26 -18.33
C ILE A 50 2.65 14.49 -18.02
N TYR A 51 2.99 14.46 -16.73
CA TYR A 51 4.36 14.47 -16.22
C TYR A 51 4.65 13.15 -15.51
N GLU A 52 5.49 12.32 -16.12
CA GLU A 52 5.99 11.13 -15.45
C GLU A 52 7.13 11.50 -14.52
N ILE A 53 7.08 11.05 -13.28
CA ILE A 53 8.08 11.33 -12.24
C ILE A 53 8.70 10.05 -11.68
N THR A 54 9.83 10.24 -11.02
CA THR A 54 10.55 9.21 -10.25
C THR A 54 10.73 9.67 -8.80
N MET A 55 11.14 8.75 -7.92
CA MET A 55 11.48 9.09 -6.52
C MET A 55 12.56 10.19 -6.40
N ASN A 56 13.44 10.31 -7.41
CA ASN A 56 14.56 11.24 -7.35
C ASN A 56 14.22 12.67 -7.81
N ASP A 57 13.17 12.83 -8.59
CA ASP A 57 12.82 14.11 -9.22
C ASP A 57 11.42 14.63 -8.87
N GLN A 58 10.64 13.86 -8.11
CA GLN A 58 9.25 14.18 -7.77
C GLN A 58 9.10 15.60 -7.22
N GLU A 59 9.89 15.98 -6.21
CA GLU A 59 9.77 17.30 -5.57
C GLU A 59 10.08 18.44 -6.54
N LYS A 60 11.16 18.28 -7.32
CA LYS A 60 11.53 19.27 -8.35
C LYS A 60 10.44 19.41 -9.42
N SER A 61 9.79 18.31 -9.76
CA SER A 61 8.70 18.29 -10.74
C SER A 61 7.46 18.99 -10.21
N TYR A 62 7.10 18.78 -8.94
CA TYR A 62 6.01 19.49 -8.28
C TYR A 62 6.28 21.00 -8.21
N GLN A 63 7.49 21.40 -7.78
CA GLN A 63 7.89 22.81 -7.71
C GLN A 63 7.91 23.48 -9.08
N LYS A 64 8.27 22.75 -10.14
CA LYS A 64 8.29 23.26 -11.50
C LYS A 64 6.89 23.53 -12.05
N ILE A 65 5.94 22.63 -11.79
CA ILE A 65 4.58 22.77 -12.34
C ILE A 65 3.76 23.83 -11.62
N LEU A 66 4.04 24.11 -10.36
CA LEU A 66 3.27 25.06 -9.54
C LEU A 66 3.05 26.42 -10.21
N PRO A 67 4.09 27.13 -10.72
CA PRO A 67 3.91 28.43 -11.38
C PRO A 67 3.16 28.33 -12.72
N GLU A 68 3.17 27.17 -13.36
CA GLU A 68 2.53 26.94 -14.65
C GLU A 68 1.07 26.48 -14.51
N LEU A 69 0.66 26.10 -13.29
CA LEU A 69 -0.65 25.50 -13.04
C LEU A 69 -1.81 26.49 -13.28
N GLY A 70 -1.69 27.74 -12.81
CA GLY A 70 -2.75 28.74 -12.93
C GLY A 70 -4.07 28.28 -12.29
N ASP A 71 -5.15 28.28 -13.06
CA ASP A 71 -6.48 27.81 -12.62
C ASP A 71 -6.78 26.36 -13.07
N ARG A 72 -5.78 25.67 -13.62
CA ARG A 72 -5.92 24.28 -14.08
C ARG A 72 -6.00 23.29 -12.92
N THR A 73 -6.75 22.23 -13.12
CA THR A 73 -6.88 21.13 -12.15
C THR A 73 -5.73 20.13 -12.32
N LEU A 74 -4.98 19.90 -11.22
CA LEU A 74 -3.90 18.93 -11.13
C LEU A 74 -4.36 17.68 -10.40
N VAL A 75 -4.05 16.51 -10.95
CA VAL A 75 -4.25 15.22 -10.29
C VAL A 75 -2.91 14.50 -10.12
N ILE A 76 -2.69 14.00 -8.89
CA ILE A 76 -1.51 13.25 -8.50
C ILE A 76 -1.99 11.85 -8.08
N PRO A 77 -1.86 10.83 -8.95
CA PRO A 77 -2.32 9.48 -8.67
C PRO A 77 -1.28 8.71 -7.82
N PHE A 78 -1.78 8.01 -6.81
CA PHE A 78 -1.01 7.11 -5.93
C PHE A 78 -1.52 5.68 -6.04
N THR A 79 -0.61 4.70 -5.94
CA THR A 79 -0.99 3.28 -5.87
C THR A 79 -1.74 3.00 -4.59
N GLY A 80 -2.83 2.23 -4.68
CA GLY A 80 -3.63 1.88 -3.51
C GLY A 80 -4.47 3.03 -3.00
N ASP A 81 -4.33 3.34 -1.72
CA ASP A 81 -4.99 4.41 -1.00
C ASP A 81 -3.97 5.44 -0.51
N VAL A 82 -4.19 6.70 -0.81
CA VAL A 82 -3.32 7.82 -0.39
C VAL A 82 -3.15 7.89 1.13
N ASN A 83 -4.16 7.50 1.89
CA ASN A 83 -4.13 7.52 3.36
C ASN A 83 -3.25 6.41 3.97
N PHE A 84 -2.66 5.53 3.14
CA PHE A 84 -1.84 4.45 3.62
C PHE A 84 -0.46 4.44 2.95
N SER A 85 0.59 4.66 3.74
CA SER A 85 2.01 4.69 3.37
C SER A 85 2.48 5.91 2.54
N GLU A 86 1.61 6.89 2.26
CA GLU A 86 1.94 8.06 1.43
C GLU A 86 1.98 9.38 2.22
N SER A 87 1.90 9.33 3.56
CA SER A 87 1.83 10.54 4.41
C SER A 87 2.99 11.51 4.21
N GLU A 88 4.22 11.00 4.05
CA GLU A 88 5.41 11.84 3.83
C GLU A 88 5.32 12.63 2.51
N VAL A 89 4.70 12.04 1.48
CA VAL A 89 4.50 12.71 0.19
C VAL A 89 3.34 13.68 0.26
N VAL A 90 2.25 13.33 0.91
CA VAL A 90 1.09 14.21 1.10
C VAL A 90 1.47 15.49 1.86
N ASP A 91 2.24 15.37 2.95
CA ASP A 91 2.73 16.53 3.69
C ASP A 91 3.52 17.47 2.78
N ARG A 92 4.39 16.93 1.94
CA ARG A 92 5.16 17.68 0.95
C ARG A 92 4.28 18.34 -0.11
N LEU A 93 3.24 17.67 -0.59
CA LEU A 93 2.28 18.25 -1.53
C LEU A 93 1.57 19.46 -0.90
N ILE A 94 1.17 19.34 0.37
CA ILE A 94 0.55 20.45 1.11
C ILE A 94 1.53 21.62 1.28
N GLU A 95 2.80 21.36 1.58
CA GLU A 95 3.84 22.38 1.65
C GLU A 95 4.03 23.13 0.32
N ILE A 96 3.97 22.44 -0.82
CA ILE A 96 4.19 23.01 -2.15
C ILE A 96 2.95 23.71 -2.68
N PHE A 97 1.78 23.05 -2.63
CA PHE A 97 0.56 23.52 -3.28
C PHE A 97 -0.41 24.24 -2.33
N GLY A 98 -0.20 24.16 -1.02
CA GLY A 98 -1.06 24.75 0.02
C GLY A 98 -2.26 23.87 0.31
N GLU A 99 -3.29 23.86 -0.54
CA GLU A 99 -4.48 23.05 -0.37
C GLU A 99 -4.47 21.85 -1.34
N VAL A 100 -4.58 20.64 -0.80
CA VAL A 100 -4.64 19.39 -1.55
C VAL A 100 -5.83 18.57 -1.08
N GLU A 101 -6.73 18.23 -1.99
CA GLU A 101 -7.86 17.36 -1.71
C GLU A 101 -7.43 15.91 -1.84
N ILE A 102 -7.58 15.14 -0.74
CA ILE A 102 -7.21 13.72 -0.68
C ILE A 102 -8.44 12.89 -0.99
N VAL A 103 -8.34 12.04 -2.03
CA VAL A 103 -9.41 11.14 -2.43
C VAL A 103 -8.97 9.69 -2.23
N PRO A 104 -9.63 8.92 -1.35
CA PRO A 104 -9.22 7.58 -1.02
C PRO A 104 -9.36 6.61 -2.21
N GLY A 105 -8.55 5.57 -2.20
CA GLY A 105 -8.61 4.45 -3.14
C GLY A 105 -8.74 3.11 -2.42
N ILE A 106 -8.88 2.03 -3.19
CA ILE A 106 -8.81 0.68 -2.64
C ILE A 106 -7.36 0.31 -2.40
N SER A 107 -7.00 0.03 -1.16
CA SER A 107 -5.63 -0.36 -0.80
C SER A 107 -5.35 -1.85 -1.09
N SER A 108 -4.10 -2.16 -1.42
CA SER A 108 -3.61 -3.55 -1.51
C SER A 108 -3.81 -4.34 -0.22
N ILE A 109 -3.76 -3.70 0.94
CA ILE A 109 -4.02 -4.33 2.25
C ILE A 109 -5.46 -4.84 2.37
N GLN A 110 -6.45 -4.08 1.86
CA GLN A 110 -7.85 -4.51 1.88
C GLN A 110 -8.07 -5.75 1.00
N VAL A 111 -7.45 -5.77 -0.19
CA VAL A 111 -7.55 -6.90 -1.10
C VAL A 111 -6.82 -8.13 -0.55
N ALA A 112 -5.61 -7.96 0.00
CA ALA A 112 -4.84 -9.04 0.62
C ALA A 112 -5.59 -9.66 1.81
N ALA A 113 -6.14 -8.83 2.70
CA ALA A 113 -6.95 -9.28 3.83
C ALA A 113 -8.18 -10.08 3.37
N SER A 114 -8.89 -9.60 2.34
CA SER A 114 -10.05 -10.30 1.76
C SER A 114 -9.68 -11.65 1.18
N ARG A 115 -8.55 -11.76 0.45
CA ARG A 115 -8.07 -13.02 -0.14
C ARG A 115 -7.60 -14.01 0.90
N ALA A 116 -6.91 -13.53 1.94
CA ALA A 116 -6.50 -14.34 3.08
C ALA A 116 -7.65 -14.65 4.07
N LYS A 117 -8.87 -14.11 3.83
CA LYS A 117 -10.05 -14.23 4.70
C LYS A 117 -9.79 -13.74 6.13
N VAL A 118 -9.05 -12.65 6.24
CA VAL A 118 -8.72 -12.02 7.52
C VAL A 118 -9.49 -10.71 7.65
N PRO A 119 -10.39 -10.55 8.64
CA PRO A 119 -11.14 -9.32 8.85
C PRO A 119 -10.23 -8.20 9.39
N LEU A 120 -10.27 -7.04 8.76
CA LEU A 120 -9.41 -5.90 9.14
C LEU A 120 -9.71 -5.37 10.54
N ASP A 121 -10.97 -5.41 10.97
CA ASP A 121 -11.39 -4.99 12.31
C ASP A 121 -10.85 -5.86 13.46
N LYS A 122 -10.35 -7.07 13.11
CA LYS A 122 -9.69 -8.00 14.05
C LYS A 122 -8.20 -8.15 13.80
N SER A 123 -7.63 -7.28 12.99
CA SER A 123 -6.23 -7.34 12.56
C SER A 123 -5.46 -6.10 12.99
N LYS A 124 -4.15 -6.19 12.94
CA LYS A 124 -3.26 -5.03 12.94
C LYS A 124 -2.75 -4.80 11.52
N VAL A 125 -2.77 -3.55 11.10
CA VAL A 125 -2.22 -3.13 9.81
C VAL A 125 -0.93 -2.38 10.07
N ILE A 126 0.18 -2.89 9.54
CA ILE A 126 1.52 -2.34 9.79
C ILE A 126 2.18 -2.04 8.44
N THR A 127 2.66 -0.82 8.25
CA THR A 127 3.54 -0.50 7.12
C THR A 127 4.98 -0.34 7.59
N MET A 128 5.89 -1.05 6.93
CA MET A 128 7.33 -0.84 7.05
C MET A 128 7.87 -0.10 5.82
N HIS A 129 6.99 0.26 4.89
CA HIS A 129 7.29 1.02 3.66
C HIS A 129 7.38 2.52 3.99
N VAL A 130 8.36 2.86 4.82
CA VAL A 130 8.64 4.24 5.29
C VAL A 130 10.13 4.51 5.20
N THR A 131 10.52 5.78 5.09
CA THR A 131 11.94 6.18 4.98
C THR A 131 12.63 6.24 6.34
N THR A 132 11.86 6.45 7.41
CA THR A 132 12.34 6.51 8.80
C THR A 132 12.75 5.15 9.35
N PRO A 133 13.46 5.06 10.50
CA PRO A 133 13.73 3.80 11.20
C PRO A 133 12.45 3.02 11.51
N ILE A 134 12.52 1.68 11.52
CA ILE A 134 11.36 0.78 11.70
C ILE A 134 11.42 -0.09 12.96
N GLU A 135 12.27 0.24 13.91
CA GLU A 135 12.46 -0.54 15.14
C GLU A 135 11.17 -0.59 15.98
N ASP A 136 10.45 0.52 16.07
CA ASP A 136 9.13 0.61 16.70
C ASP A 136 8.08 -0.27 16.00
N LYS A 137 8.09 -0.30 14.68
CA LYS A 137 7.20 -1.13 13.86
C LYS A 137 7.52 -2.63 13.96
N LYS A 138 8.80 -2.98 14.13
CA LYS A 138 9.21 -4.35 14.42
C LYS A 138 8.68 -4.80 15.78
N LEU A 139 8.74 -3.93 16.79
CA LEU A 139 8.18 -4.20 18.12
C LEU A 139 6.64 -4.28 18.07
N GLU A 140 5.99 -3.43 17.28
CA GLU A 140 4.54 -3.48 17.05
C GLU A 140 4.14 -4.81 16.42
N LEU A 141 4.90 -5.29 15.43
CA LEU A 141 4.68 -6.60 14.80
C LEU A 141 4.78 -7.73 15.84
N GLN A 142 5.85 -7.77 16.63
CA GLN A 142 6.02 -8.78 17.69
C GLN A 142 4.84 -8.74 18.66
N LYS A 143 4.50 -7.55 19.16
CA LYS A 143 3.40 -7.38 20.12
C LYS A 143 2.08 -7.85 19.54
N ALA A 144 1.75 -7.47 18.30
CA ALA A 144 0.52 -7.89 17.63
C ALA A 144 0.43 -9.42 17.53
N LEU A 145 1.53 -10.09 17.16
CA LEU A 145 1.59 -11.55 17.05
C LEU A 145 1.50 -12.25 18.41
N ILE A 146 2.13 -11.70 19.46
CA ILE A 146 2.02 -12.22 20.83
C ILE A 146 0.59 -12.09 21.36
N ASP A 147 -0.07 -10.96 21.09
CA ASP A 147 -1.44 -10.69 21.49
C ASP A 147 -2.48 -11.51 20.68
N GLY A 148 -2.02 -12.31 19.68
CA GLY A 148 -2.85 -13.21 18.87
C GLY A 148 -3.62 -12.52 17.75
N PHE A 149 -3.24 -11.29 17.38
CA PHE A 149 -3.83 -10.61 16.23
C PHE A 149 -3.32 -11.18 14.90
N SER A 150 -4.19 -11.26 13.91
CA SER A 150 -3.76 -11.30 12.53
C SER A 150 -3.09 -9.98 12.14
N VAL A 151 -2.10 -10.05 11.27
CA VAL A 151 -1.37 -8.86 10.85
C VAL A 151 -1.35 -8.76 9.34
N VAL A 152 -1.75 -7.61 8.79
CA VAL A 152 -1.54 -7.25 7.39
C VAL A 152 -0.38 -6.27 7.34
N LEU A 153 0.69 -6.67 6.65
CA LEU A 153 1.96 -5.96 6.69
C LEU A 153 2.46 -5.63 5.28
N VAL A 154 2.87 -4.38 5.08
CA VAL A 154 3.59 -3.95 3.87
C VAL A 154 5.08 -3.92 4.18
N PRO A 155 5.91 -4.77 3.51
CA PRO A 155 7.35 -4.85 3.74
C PRO A 155 8.11 -3.59 3.29
N ARG A 156 9.42 -3.59 3.55
CA ARG A 156 10.33 -2.49 3.21
C ARG A 156 11.29 -2.92 2.10
N PRO A 157 11.12 -2.40 0.85
CA PRO A 157 11.67 -3.04 -0.35
C PRO A 157 12.98 -2.46 -0.91
N TRP A 158 13.75 -1.61 -0.21
CA TRP A 158 14.90 -0.94 -0.82
C TRP A 158 16.21 -1.74 -0.72
N PRO A 159 16.50 -2.69 -1.66
CA PRO A 159 17.63 -3.61 -1.55
C PRO A 159 19.00 -2.93 -1.69
N LYS A 160 19.07 -1.75 -2.34
CA LYS A 160 20.29 -0.96 -2.46
C LYS A 160 20.69 -0.23 -1.17
N GLN A 161 19.81 -0.24 -0.18
CA GLN A 161 20.00 0.36 1.13
C GLN A 161 19.71 -0.73 2.17
N PRO A 162 20.72 -1.52 2.60
CA PRO A 162 20.50 -2.68 3.48
C PRO A 162 19.79 -2.36 4.79
N ASP A 163 20.00 -1.17 5.33
CA ASP A 163 19.27 -0.62 6.48
C ASP A 163 17.81 -0.31 6.19
N LYS A 164 17.42 -0.28 4.89
CA LYS A 164 16.06 -0.02 4.41
C LYS A 164 15.48 -1.20 3.63
N HIS A 165 15.99 -2.40 3.86
CA HIS A 165 15.49 -3.63 3.27
C HIS A 165 15.01 -4.58 4.37
N PHE A 166 13.71 -4.88 4.38
CA PHE A 166 13.10 -5.77 5.34
C PHE A 166 11.87 -6.43 4.69
N MET A 167 12.19 -7.41 3.85
CA MET A 167 11.25 -8.15 3.02
C MET A 167 10.79 -9.45 3.72
N PRO A 168 9.88 -10.23 3.12
CA PRO A 168 9.33 -11.43 3.78
C PRO A 168 10.38 -12.40 4.32
N SER A 169 11.50 -12.60 3.62
CA SER A 169 12.59 -13.45 4.08
C SER A 169 13.26 -12.92 5.35
N GLU A 170 13.61 -11.62 5.38
CA GLU A 170 14.23 -10.97 6.53
C GLU A 170 13.25 -10.91 7.71
N ILE A 171 11.96 -10.70 7.45
CA ILE A 171 10.91 -10.73 8.48
C ILE A 171 10.82 -12.12 9.12
N ALA A 172 10.88 -13.18 8.31
CA ALA A 172 10.86 -14.56 8.82
C ALA A 172 12.06 -14.86 9.71
N ILE A 173 13.27 -14.47 9.27
CA ILE A 173 14.51 -14.62 10.06
C ILE A 173 14.39 -13.83 11.36
N TYR A 174 13.96 -12.57 11.29
CA TYR A 174 13.77 -11.72 12.46
C TYR A 174 12.82 -12.34 13.50
N LEU A 175 11.67 -12.84 13.07
CA LEU A 175 10.71 -13.48 13.97
C LEU A 175 11.30 -14.74 14.63
N ARG A 176 12.00 -15.58 13.87
CA ARG A 176 12.68 -16.76 14.41
C ARG A 176 13.76 -16.38 15.46
N GLU A 177 14.57 -15.37 15.18
CA GLU A 177 15.62 -14.89 16.09
C GLU A 177 15.06 -14.26 17.36
N ASN A 178 13.81 -13.77 17.31
CA ASN A 178 13.10 -13.24 18.48
C ASN A 178 12.18 -14.28 19.15
N GLY A 179 12.39 -15.58 18.87
CA GLY A 179 11.80 -16.69 19.64
C GLY A 179 10.40 -17.10 19.19
N PHE A 180 9.92 -16.65 18.03
CA PHE A 180 8.64 -17.11 17.47
C PHE A 180 8.77 -18.51 16.84
N ASP A 181 7.77 -19.37 17.02
CA ASP A 181 7.70 -20.67 16.35
C ASP A 181 7.23 -20.50 14.89
N THR A 182 8.15 -20.05 14.04
CA THR A 182 7.89 -19.77 12.62
C THR A 182 7.44 -21.00 11.82
N THR A 183 7.63 -22.22 12.37
CA THR A 183 7.21 -23.46 11.70
C THR A 183 5.70 -23.71 11.76
N LYS A 184 5.01 -23.03 12.70
CA LYS A 184 3.56 -23.15 12.88
C LYS A 184 2.80 -21.90 12.44
N MET A 185 3.48 -20.76 12.32
CA MET A 185 2.85 -19.51 11.94
C MET A 185 2.46 -19.52 10.46
N LYS A 186 1.17 -19.39 10.18
CA LYS A 186 0.64 -19.31 8.82
C LYS A 186 0.77 -17.91 8.25
N VAL A 187 1.15 -17.83 6.98
CA VAL A 187 1.32 -16.56 6.27
C VAL A 187 0.93 -16.70 4.80
N HIS A 188 0.35 -15.63 4.26
CA HIS A 188 0.24 -15.39 2.83
C HIS A 188 1.18 -14.25 2.44
N VAL A 189 1.76 -14.32 1.25
CA VAL A 189 2.45 -13.20 0.61
C VAL A 189 1.86 -13.02 -0.78
N PHE A 190 1.25 -11.88 -1.01
CA PHE A 190 0.69 -11.50 -2.30
C PHE A 190 1.63 -10.52 -2.98
N GLU A 191 1.97 -10.76 -4.24
CA GLU A 191 2.79 -9.86 -5.05
C GLU A 191 1.97 -9.33 -6.22
N ALA A 192 2.18 -8.08 -6.58
CA ALA A 192 1.51 -7.40 -7.68
C ALA A 192 -0.02 -7.64 -7.70
N ILE A 193 -0.61 -7.60 -6.50
CA ILE A 193 -2.01 -7.95 -6.25
C ILE A 193 -2.96 -7.21 -7.19
N THR A 194 -3.97 -7.91 -7.70
CA THR A 194 -4.96 -7.46 -8.69
C THR A 194 -4.46 -7.29 -10.14
N THR A 195 -3.18 -7.34 -10.39
CA THR A 195 -2.63 -7.28 -11.74
C THR A 195 -2.64 -8.65 -12.43
N GLU A 196 -2.32 -8.69 -13.72
CA GLU A 196 -2.15 -9.94 -14.47
C GLU A 196 -0.93 -10.76 -14.00
N ASN A 197 0.03 -10.10 -13.34
CA ASN A 197 1.24 -10.72 -12.81
C ASN A 197 1.11 -11.09 -11.32
N GLU A 198 -0.12 -11.10 -10.80
CA GLU A 198 -0.34 -11.45 -9.41
C GLU A 198 0.15 -12.86 -9.09
N THR A 199 0.96 -12.97 -8.03
CA THR A 199 1.36 -14.25 -7.44
C THR A 199 0.96 -14.29 -5.97
N ASN A 200 0.81 -15.50 -5.45
CA ASN A 200 0.50 -15.75 -4.05
C ASN A 200 1.35 -16.90 -3.52
N PHE A 201 2.02 -16.65 -2.41
CA PHE A 201 2.60 -17.68 -1.57
C PHE A 201 1.67 -17.92 -0.36
N GLU A 202 1.39 -19.18 -0.07
CA GLU A 202 0.70 -19.62 1.15
C GLU A 202 1.53 -20.71 1.81
N GLY A 203 1.84 -20.56 3.10
CA GLY A 203 2.66 -21.52 3.81
C GLY A 203 2.93 -21.08 5.25
N THR A 204 4.07 -21.53 5.78
CA THR A 204 4.56 -21.10 7.09
C THR A 204 5.58 -19.98 6.96
N VAL A 205 5.73 -19.19 8.03
CA VAL A 205 6.75 -18.13 8.08
C VAL A 205 8.15 -18.68 7.86
N LYS A 206 8.44 -19.89 8.37
CA LYS A 206 9.74 -20.57 8.14
C LYS A 206 10.05 -20.79 6.67
N GLU A 207 9.05 -21.07 5.85
CA GLU A 207 9.22 -21.35 4.42
C GLU A 207 9.52 -20.10 3.58
N LEU A 208 9.44 -18.90 4.19
CA LEU A 208 9.83 -17.64 3.54
C LEU A 208 11.34 -17.41 3.54
N GLU A 209 12.09 -18.03 4.49
CA GLU A 209 13.53 -17.81 4.61
C GLU A 209 14.25 -18.18 3.29
N GLY A 210 15.02 -17.22 2.77
CA GLY A 210 15.77 -17.37 1.52
C GLY A 210 14.95 -17.27 0.23
N LYS A 211 13.63 -16.98 0.32
CA LYS A 211 12.82 -16.67 -0.86
C LYS A 211 12.90 -15.18 -1.21
N GLU A 212 12.92 -14.90 -2.48
CA GLU A 212 12.85 -13.54 -3.01
C GLU A 212 11.40 -13.18 -3.33
N PHE A 213 11.03 -11.95 -3.04
CA PHE A 213 9.73 -11.35 -3.31
C PHE A 213 9.92 -9.96 -3.92
N SER A 214 8.97 -9.55 -4.76
CA SER A 214 9.00 -8.24 -5.39
C SER A 214 8.68 -7.11 -4.37
N ASP A 215 9.04 -5.89 -4.73
CA ASP A 215 8.73 -4.67 -3.96
C ASP A 215 7.23 -4.37 -3.83
N LEU A 216 6.41 -5.04 -4.65
CA LEU A 216 4.94 -4.94 -4.61
C LEU A 216 4.29 -6.02 -3.73
N SER A 217 4.92 -6.39 -2.63
CA SER A 217 4.45 -7.45 -1.75
C SER A 217 3.60 -6.93 -0.59
N VAL A 218 2.57 -7.70 -0.24
CA VAL A 218 1.80 -7.57 1.00
C VAL A 218 1.76 -8.91 1.71
N MET A 219 2.11 -8.93 3.00
CA MET A 219 2.06 -10.12 3.84
C MET A 219 0.79 -10.12 4.69
N VAL A 220 0.23 -11.30 4.91
CA VAL A 220 -0.87 -11.50 5.86
C VAL A 220 -0.53 -12.66 6.78
N PHE A 221 -0.27 -12.36 8.06
CA PHE A 221 -0.15 -13.36 9.12
C PHE A 221 -1.55 -13.72 9.60
N ASN A 222 -1.97 -14.93 9.35
CA ASN A 222 -3.29 -15.40 9.76
C ASN A 222 -3.21 -16.11 11.12
N GLN A 223 -3.43 -15.35 12.20
CA GLN A 223 -3.52 -15.85 13.57
C GLN A 223 -4.95 -16.20 13.97
N ALA A 224 -5.93 -15.47 13.44
CA ALA A 224 -7.33 -15.79 13.62
C ALA A 224 -7.65 -17.08 12.84
N SER A 225 -8.35 -18.01 13.46
CA SER A 225 -8.85 -19.19 12.74
C SER A 225 -9.74 -18.75 11.58
N LEU A 226 -9.76 -19.49 10.49
CA LEU A 226 -10.69 -19.27 9.36
C LEU A 226 -12.14 -19.14 9.83
N ASP A 227 -12.43 -19.70 10.98
CA ASP A 227 -13.71 -19.59 11.70
C ASP A 227 -14.07 -18.17 12.13
N SER A 228 -13.16 -17.19 12.09
CA SER A 228 -13.45 -15.83 12.55
C SER A 228 -14.54 -15.12 11.75
N TYR A 229 -14.73 -15.45 10.47
CA TYR A 229 -15.90 -15.04 9.68
C TYR A 229 -17.11 -15.95 9.90
N MET A 230 -16.87 -17.25 10.05
CA MET A 230 -17.90 -18.29 10.08
C MET A 230 -18.51 -18.50 11.46
N ASN A 231 -17.77 -18.21 12.52
CA ASN A 231 -18.20 -18.36 13.91
C ASN A 231 -18.79 -17.09 14.51
N TYR A 232 -19.17 -16.12 13.70
CA TYR A 232 -19.93 -14.99 14.17
C TYR A 232 -21.35 -15.48 14.52
N ARG A 233 -21.55 -15.89 15.77
CA ARG A 233 -22.88 -16.22 16.28
C ARG A 233 -23.64 -14.93 16.48
N TRP A 234 -24.74 -14.77 15.78
CA TRP A 234 -25.68 -13.71 16.01
C TRP A 234 -26.17 -13.79 17.47
N GLN A 235 -25.86 -12.79 18.26
CA GLN A 235 -26.31 -12.70 19.65
C GLN A 235 -27.51 -11.77 19.79
N TRP A 236 -28.30 -11.67 18.74
CA TRP A 236 -29.44 -10.76 18.69
C TRP A 236 -30.73 -11.44 19.18
N GLU A 237 -30.66 -12.69 19.54
CA GLU A 237 -31.74 -13.42 20.11
C GLU A 237 -31.64 -13.32 21.64
N ASN A 238 -32.21 -12.21 22.19
CA ASN A 238 -32.82 -12.19 23.55
C ASN A 238 -33.63 -10.93 23.68
#